data_399cb51fe3b70c97fba764a6a9e293fa
#
_entry.id   399cb51fe3b70c97fba764a6a9e293fa
#
_cell.length_a   1.000
_cell.length_b   1.000
_cell.length_c   1.000
_cell.angle_alpha   90.00
_cell.angle_beta   90.00
_cell.angle_gamma   90.00
#
_symmetry.space_group_name_H-M   'P 1'
#
loop_
_entity.id
_entity.type
_entity.pdbx_description
1 polymer ?
#
loop_
_entity_poly.entity_id
_entity_poly.type
_entity_poly.pdbx_seq_one_letter_code
_entity_poly.pdbx_strand_id
1 'polypeptide(L)'
;MSAARWARIGYSLVAWLFAIAAVIQVYLAGQGVFATGSFELHRNVGYAIGILGLILLVLSFAAKMPLRVIGATALLFVLMIVQSVLVYMKTDQPNIAALHPVNGFIIVLLAVWIAWKTLAYIRAPLPPEPVAASPAPTTTPAPRPTLDQQDEQEDRL
;
A
#
# COMPACT_ATOMS: atom_id res chain seq x y z
N MET A 1 -12.51 -1.70 -19.37
CA MET A 1 -11.61 -2.05 -18.23
C MET A 1 -12.06 -1.23 -17.02
N SER A 2 -12.17 -1.82 -15.82
CA SER A 2 -12.58 -1.11 -14.61
C SER A 2 -11.51 -0.14 -14.11
N ALA A 3 -11.90 0.91 -13.37
CA ALA A 3 -10.96 1.86 -12.75
C ALA A 3 -9.92 1.16 -11.85
N ALA A 4 -10.34 0.12 -11.11
CA ALA A 4 -9.44 -0.67 -10.26
C ALA A 4 -8.38 -1.43 -11.08
N ARG A 5 -8.68 -1.86 -12.30
CA ARG A 5 -7.70 -2.50 -13.17
C ARG A 5 -6.66 -1.51 -13.66
N TRP A 6 -7.06 -0.30 -14.01
CA TRP A 6 -6.13 0.77 -14.36
C TRP A 6 -5.24 1.14 -13.17
N ALA A 7 -5.82 1.20 -11.96
CA ALA A 7 -5.04 1.44 -10.74
C ALA A 7 -4.00 0.34 -10.48
N ARG A 8 -4.31 -0.96 -10.74
CA ARG A 8 -3.35 -2.07 -10.64
C ARG A 8 -2.20 -1.93 -11.64
N ILE A 9 -2.50 -1.53 -12.87
CA ILE A 9 -1.46 -1.29 -13.89
C ILE A 9 -0.59 -0.11 -13.44
N GLY A 10 -1.19 1.00 -13.02
CA GLY A 10 -0.46 2.16 -12.51
C GLY A 10 0.41 1.81 -11.31
N TYR A 11 -0.12 1.07 -10.33
CA TYR A 11 0.66 0.58 -9.19
C TYR A 11 1.87 -0.25 -9.63
N SER A 12 1.68 -1.17 -10.58
CA SER A 12 2.77 -2.02 -11.10
C SER A 12 3.85 -1.20 -11.80
N LEU A 13 3.46 -0.24 -12.64
CA LEU A 13 4.41 0.64 -13.33
C LEU A 13 5.22 1.46 -12.32
N VAL A 14 4.57 2.04 -11.31
CA VAL A 14 5.24 2.81 -10.26
C VAL A 14 6.14 1.92 -9.41
N ALA A 15 5.73 0.66 -9.11
CA ALA A 15 6.55 -0.29 -8.37
C ALA A 15 7.84 -0.65 -9.11
N TRP A 16 7.77 -0.89 -10.43
CA TRP A 16 8.95 -1.13 -11.24
C TRP A 16 9.84 0.10 -11.38
N LEU A 17 9.24 1.28 -11.57
CA LEU A 17 9.98 2.53 -11.60
C LEU A 17 10.72 2.77 -10.27
N PHE A 18 10.07 2.52 -9.14
CA PHE A 18 10.69 2.61 -7.83
C PHE A 18 11.87 1.63 -7.67
N ALA A 19 11.67 0.36 -8.06
CA ALA A 19 12.71 -0.66 -7.95
C ALA A 19 13.95 -0.29 -8.80
N ILE A 20 13.75 0.16 -10.03
CA ILE A 20 14.83 0.63 -10.92
C ILE A 20 15.52 1.84 -10.30
N ALA A 21 14.77 2.83 -9.83
CA ALA A 21 15.31 4.03 -9.21
C ALA A 21 16.11 3.71 -7.93
N ALA A 22 15.66 2.73 -7.12
CA ALA A 22 16.40 2.28 -5.95
C ALA A 22 17.74 1.62 -6.31
N VAL A 23 17.82 0.87 -7.42
CA VAL A 23 19.09 0.34 -7.93
C VAL A 23 20.00 1.48 -8.42
N ILE A 24 19.44 2.46 -9.14
CA ILE A 24 20.19 3.65 -9.59
C ILE A 24 20.76 4.41 -8.37
N GLN A 25 20.05 4.48 -7.26
CA GLN A 25 20.56 5.10 -6.03
C GLN A 25 21.84 4.45 -5.50
N VAL A 26 21.96 3.14 -5.60
CA VAL A 26 23.21 2.44 -5.23
C VAL A 26 24.36 2.88 -6.14
N TYR A 27 24.10 2.97 -7.45
CA TYR A 27 25.09 3.48 -8.42
C TYR A 27 25.50 4.92 -8.11
N LEU A 28 24.53 5.80 -7.83
CA LEU A 28 24.82 7.21 -7.51
C LEU A 28 25.60 7.37 -6.20
N ALA A 29 25.36 6.50 -5.21
CA ALA A 29 26.18 6.46 -3.99
C ALA A 29 27.60 6.04 -4.31
N GLY A 30 27.79 5.01 -5.15
CA GLY A 30 29.10 4.59 -5.66
C GLY A 30 29.82 5.70 -6.39
N GLN A 31 29.14 6.46 -7.24
CA GLN A 31 29.73 7.65 -7.89
C GLN A 31 30.21 8.69 -6.87
N GLY A 32 29.42 8.94 -5.83
CA GLY A 32 29.84 9.86 -4.76
C GLY A 32 31.13 9.42 -4.08
N VAL A 33 31.28 8.10 -3.85
CA VAL A 33 32.47 7.53 -3.19
C VAL A 33 33.69 7.48 -4.11
N PHE A 34 33.52 7.00 -5.37
CA PHE A 34 34.65 6.58 -6.20
C PHE A 34 34.97 7.55 -7.33
N ALA A 35 34.10 8.45 -7.74
CA ALA A 35 34.26 9.26 -8.91
C ALA A 35 34.16 10.77 -8.64
N THR A 36 33.06 11.25 -8.08
CA THR A 36 32.75 12.69 -8.01
C THR A 36 33.11 13.34 -6.67
N GLY A 37 33.23 12.57 -5.59
CA GLY A 37 33.32 13.08 -4.21
C GLY A 37 32.07 13.83 -3.73
N SER A 38 30.99 13.86 -4.52
CA SER A 38 29.75 14.56 -4.22
C SER A 38 28.55 13.59 -4.16
N PHE A 39 27.73 13.72 -3.13
CA PHE A 39 26.48 12.98 -2.95
C PHE A 39 25.25 13.81 -3.32
N GLU A 40 25.41 14.95 -4.00
CA GLU A 40 24.30 15.85 -4.29
C GLU A 40 23.24 15.18 -5.16
N LEU A 41 23.65 14.54 -6.25
CA LEU A 41 22.73 13.83 -7.14
C LEU A 41 22.04 12.66 -6.44
N HIS A 42 22.80 11.88 -5.67
CA HIS A 42 22.24 10.79 -4.82
C HIS A 42 21.16 11.33 -3.87
N ARG A 43 21.39 12.44 -3.20
CA ARG A 43 20.44 13.07 -2.28
C ARG A 43 19.19 13.55 -3.01
N ASN A 44 19.35 14.29 -4.12
CA ASN A 44 18.23 14.88 -4.86
C ASN A 44 17.31 13.80 -5.46
N VAL A 45 17.90 12.77 -6.06
CA VAL A 45 17.15 11.61 -6.56
C VAL A 45 16.50 10.83 -5.40
N GLY A 46 17.18 10.74 -4.24
CA GLY A 46 16.63 10.14 -3.03
C GLY A 46 15.34 10.80 -2.56
N TYR A 47 15.25 12.13 -2.58
CA TYR A 47 14.00 12.84 -2.27
C TYR A 47 12.89 12.52 -3.28
N ALA A 48 13.19 12.47 -4.57
CA ALA A 48 12.23 12.11 -5.60
C ALA A 48 11.68 10.67 -5.38
N ILE A 49 12.56 9.74 -5.01
CA ILE A 49 12.18 8.36 -4.69
C ILE A 49 11.32 8.30 -3.42
N GLY A 50 11.58 9.16 -2.43
CA GLY A 50 10.72 9.27 -1.24
C GLY A 50 9.28 9.65 -1.61
N ILE A 51 9.10 10.64 -2.50
CA ILE A 51 7.79 11.01 -3.03
C ILE A 51 7.16 9.85 -3.82
N LEU A 52 7.96 9.17 -4.65
CA LEU A 52 7.49 8.01 -5.42
C LEU A 52 7.02 6.87 -4.50
N GLY A 53 7.69 6.66 -3.37
CA GLY A 53 7.31 5.70 -2.34
C GLY A 53 5.95 6.03 -1.70
N LEU A 54 5.68 7.31 -1.44
CA LEU A 54 4.37 7.77 -0.95
C LEU A 54 3.27 7.54 -2.01
N ILE A 55 3.54 7.88 -3.27
CA ILE A 55 2.61 7.62 -4.39
C ILE A 55 2.32 6.13 -4.48
N LEU A 56 3.34 5.28 -4.39
CA LEU A 56 3.20 3.83 -4.43
C LEU A 56 2.31 3.33 -3.28
N LEU A 57 2.49 3.87 -2.07
CA LEU A 57 1.65 3.52 -0.92
C LEU A 57 0.18 3.89 -1.15
N VAL A 58 -0.11 5.09 -1.61
CA VAL A 58 -1.49 5.54 -1.92
C VAL A 58 -2.11 4.67 -3.02
N LEU A 59 -1.35 4.40 -4.09
CA LEU A 59 -1.82 3.55 -5.19
C LEU A 59 -2.10 2.11 -4.75
N SER A 60 -1.42 1.59 -3.71
CA SER A 60 -1.68 0.23 -3.21
C SER A 60 -3.12 0.05 -2.71
N PHE A 61 -3.70 1.08 -2.09
CA PHE A 61 -5.10 1.12 -1.65
C PHE A 61 -6.05 1.31 -2.84
N ALA A 62 -5.77 2.26 -3.73
CA ALA A 62 -6.60 2.52 -4.91
C ALA A 62 -6.69 1.30 -5.85
N ALA A 63 -5.60 0.55 -5.96
CA ALA A 63 -5.51 -0.69 -6.74
C ALA A 63 -6.17 -1.89 -6.05
N LYS A 64 -6.70 -1.73 -4.83
CA LYS A 64 -7.27 -2.82 -4.01
C LYS A 64 -6.29 -4.01 -3.95
N MET A 65 -5.02 -3.71 -3.63
CA MET A 65 -4.01 -4.76 -3.54
C MET A 65 -4.23 -5.62 -2.28
N PRO A 66 -3.81 -6.91 -2.28
CA PRO A 66 -3.91 -7.74 -1.09
C PRO A 66 -3.16 -7.14 0.09
N LEU A 67 -3.67 -7.35 1.33
CA LEU A 67 -3.09 -6.80 2.55
C LEU A 67 -1.58 -7.06 2.71
N ARG A 68 -1.10 -8.22 2.24
CA ARG A 68 0.34 -8.53 2.25
C ARG A 68 1.15 -7.57 1.38
N VAL A 69 0.62 -7.17 0.24
CA VAL A 69 1.29 -6.21 -0.67
C VAL A 69 1.20 -4.80 -0.10
N ILE A 70 0.03 -4.41 0.43
CA ILE A 70 -0.15 -3.12 1.11
C ILE A 70 0.82 -3.02 2.30
N GLY A 71 0.89 -4.05 3.15
CA GLY A 71 1.80 -4.09 4.29
C GLY A 71 3.28 -4.02 3.88
N ALA A 72 3.68 -4.72 2.81
CA ALA A 72 5.02 -4.63 2.27
C ALA A 72 5.33 -3.22 1.72
N THR A 73 4.36 -2.58 1.06
CA THR A 73 4.51 -1.21 0.56
C THR A 73 4.60 -0.19 1.70
N ALA A 74 3.81 -0.38 2.76
CA ALA A 74 3.90 0.44 3.97
C ALA A 74 5.25 0.27 4.67
N LEU A 75 5.74 -0.97 4.79
CA LEU A 75 7.07 -1.25 5.32
C LEU A 75 8.16 -0.57 4.47
N LEU A 76 8.06 -0.67 3.14
CA LEU A 76 8.98 0.01 2.23
C LEU A 76 9.02 1.52 2.52
N PHE A 77 7.86 2.16 2.68
CA PHE A 77 7.77 3.58 2.98
C PHE A 77 8.39 3.93 4.36
N VAL A 78 8.15 3.11 5.38
CA VAL A 78 8.79 3.25 6.70
C VAL A 78 10.30 3.14 6.60
N LEU A 79 10.82 2.17 5.84
CA LEU A 79 12.25 2.02 5.60
C LEU A 79 12.85 3.23 4.87
N MET A 80 12.11 3.90 3.98
CA MET A 80 12.53 5.16 3.35
C MET A 80 12.64 6.31 4.36
N ILE A 81 11.74 6.37 5.34
CA ILE A 81 11.84 7.33 6.46
C ILE A 81 13.10 7.03 7.28
N VAL A 82 13.30 5.76 7.67
CA VAL A 82 14.49 5.32 8.39
C VAL A 82 15.76 5.66 7.61
N GLN A 83 15.77 5.46 6.30
CA GLN A 83 16.88 5.79 5.40
C GLN A 83 17.29 7.26 5.54
N SER A 84 16.32 8.17 5.59
CA SER A 84 16.57 9.59 5.75
C SER A 84 17.09 9.92 7.16
N VAL A 85 16.50 9.33 8.20
CA VAL A 85 16.91 9.52 9.59
C VAL A 85 18.36 9.10 9.79
N LEU A 86 18.77 7.95 9.25
CA LEU A 86 20.13 7.45 9.38
C LEU A 86 21.18 8.44 8.83
N VAL A 87 20.87 9.15 7.74
CA VAL A 87 21.77 10.17 7.19
C VAL A 87 21.94 11.36 8.12
N TYR A 88 20.86 11.79 8.80
CA TYR A 88 20.93 12.90 9.75
C TYR A 88 21.78 12.56 10.98
N MET A 89 21.89 11.28 11.34
CA MET A 89 22.67 10.82 12.49
C MET A 89 24.19 10.75 12.24
N LYS A 90 24.67 11.05 11.02
CA LYS A 90 26.06 10.85 10.62
C LYS A 90 27.09 11.59 11.50
N THR A 91 26.73 12.73 12.07
CA THR A 91 27.63 13.55 12.91
C THR A 91 27.66 13.05 14.34
N ASP A 92 26.49 12.76 14.91
CA ASP A 92 26.36 12.44 16.33
C ASP A 92 26.48 10.95 16.62
N GLN A 93 26.05 10.11 15.69
CA GLN A 93 25.99 8.64 15.81
C GLN A 93 26.49 7.95 14.53
N PRO A 94 27.78 8.08 14.17
CA PRO A 94 28.32 7.58 12.89
C PRO A 94 28.14 6.05 12.73
N ASN A 95 28.21 5.28 13.80
CA ASN A 95 28.01 3.83 13.77
C ASN A 95 26.57 3.45 13.42
N ILE A 96 25.58 4.24 13.89
CA ILE A 96 24.17 4.03 13.52
C ILE A 96 23.95 4.49 12.08
N ALA A 97 24.53 5.62 11.69
CA ALA A 97 24.46 6.10 10.31
C ALA A 97 25.07 5.11 9.31
N ALA A 98 26.04 4.30 9.72
CA ALA A 98 26.62 3.22 8.89
C ALA A 98 25.62 2.13 8.51
N LEU A 99 24.43 2.07 9.15
CA LEU A 99 23.34 1.20 8.74
C LEU A 99 22.59 1.71 7.50
N HIS A 100 22.85 2.95 7.06
CA HIS A 100 22.21 3.52 5.86
C HIS A 100 22.38 2.65 4.60
N PRO A 101 23.57 2.17 4.21
CA PRO A 101 23.70 1.28 3.05
C PRO A 101 23.04 -0.08 3.27
N VAL A 102 23.02 -0.61 4.50
CA VAL A 102 22.33 -1.87 4.82
C VAL A 102 20.82 -1.73 4.64
N ASN A 103 20.23 -0.66 5.21
CA ASN A 103 18.81 -0.36 5.02
C ASN A 103 18.48 -0.10 3.56
N GLY A 104 19.35 0.59 2.82
CA GLY A 104 19.21 0.80 1.38
C GLY A 104 19.15 -0.51 0.58
N PHE A 105 19.96 -1.50 0.95
CA PHE A 105 19.92 -2.83 0.34
C PHE A 105 18.59 -3.55 0.63
N ILE A 106 18.09 -3.47 1.86
CA ILE A 106 16.78 -4.04 2.23
C ILE A 106 15.66 -3.37 1.41
N ILE A 107 15.71 -2.05 1.22
CA ILE A 107 14.76 -1.30 0.38
C ILE A 107 14.77 -1.84 -1.05
N VAL A 108 15.95 -2.03 -1.66
CA VAL A 108 16.07 -2.57 -3.03
C VAL A 108 15.42 -3.96 -3.13
N LEU A 109 15.77 -4.88 -2.22
CA LEU A 109 15.22 -6.24 -2.22
C LEU A 109 13.68 -6.23 -2.08
N LEU A 110 13.17 -5.42 -1.15
CA LEU A 110 11.73 -5.32 -0.91
C LEU A 110 11.01 -4.68 -2.10
N ALA A 111 11.59 -3.65 -2.72
CA ALA A 111 11.04 -2.99 -3.90
C ALA A 111 10.95 -3.95 -5.10
N VAL A 112 12.02 -4.72 -5.37
CA VAL A 112 12.04 -5.74 -6.42
C VAL A 112 11.01 -6.82 -6.15
N TRP A 113 10.89 -7.30 -4.89
CA TRP A 113 9.88 -8.28 -4.52
C TRP A 113 8.46 -7.75 -4.74
N ILE A 114 8.16 -6.50 -4.33
CA ILE A 114 6.86 -5.86 -4.55
C ILE A 114 6.59 -5.79 -6.07
N ALA A 115 7.52 -5.24 -6.86
CA ALA A 115 7.37 -5.09 -8.30
C ALA A 115 7.09 -6.45 -8.99
N TRP A 116 7.82 -7.50 -8.61
CA TRP A 116 7.61 -8.85 -9.13
C TRP A 116 6.22 -9.40 -8.79
N LYS A 117 5.77 -9.21 -7.54
CA LYS A 117 4.44 -9.68 -7.10
C LYS A 117 3.30 -9.00 -7.85
N THR A 118 3.46 -7.74 -8.28
CA THR A 118 2.40 -7.01 -9.01
C THR A 118 2.02 -7.68 -10.32
N LEU A 119 2.95 -8.38 -10.99
CA LEU A 119 2.70 -9.03 -12.29
C LEU A 119 1.58 -10.08 -12.19
N ALA A 120 1.48 -10.79 -11.05
CA ALA A 120 0.40 -11.75 -10.83
C ALA A 120 -0.97 -11.06 -10.66
N TYR A 121 -0.99 -9.86 -10.06
CA TYR A 121 -2.24 -9.15 -9.75
C TYR A 121 -2.81 -8.33 -10.91
N ILE A 122 -2.01 -7.97 -11.92
CA ILE A 122 -2.51 -7.32 -13.14
C ILE A 122 -3.53 -8.21 -13.86
N ARG A 123 -3.30 -9.53 -13.84
CA ARG A 123 -4.14 -10.53 -14.52
C ARG A 123 -5.23 -11.11 -13.62
N ALA A 124 -5.10 -10.97 -12.30
CA ALA A 124 -6.04 -11.55 -11.35
C ALA A 124 -7.42 -10.87 -11.42
N PRO A 125 -8.52 -11.63 -11.25
CA PRO A 125 -9.86 -11.06 -11.08
C PRO A 125 -9.88 -10.07 -9.88
N LEU A 126 -10.73 -9.05 -10.00
CA LEU A 126 -10.98 -8.15 -8.86
C LEU A 126 -11.77 -8.90 -7.79
N PRO A 127 -11.57 -8.60 -6.49
CA PRO A 127 -12.45 -9.11 -5.45
C PRO A 127 -13.90 -8.76 -5.78
N PRO A 128 -14.88 -9.67 -5.52
CA PRO A 128 -16.29 -9.34 -5.70
C PRO A 128 -16.62 -8.11 -4.85
N GLU A 129 -17.41 -7.20 -5.41
CA GLU A 129 -17.93 -6.09 -4.61
C GLU A 129 -18.79 -6.66 -3.47
N PRO A 130 -18.75 -6.07 -2.26
CA PRO A 130 -19.66 -6.44 -1.21
C PRO A 130 -21.08 -6.34 -1.76
N VAL A 131 -21.79 -7.47 -1.81
CA VAL A 131 -23.20 -7.46 -2.16
C VAL A 131 -23.88 -6.55 -1.13
N ALA A 132 -24.46 -5.44 -1.59
CA ALA A 132 -25.28 -4.62 -0.72
C ALA A 132 -26.26 -5.54 -0.01
N ALA A 133 -26.22 -5.53 1.33
CA ALA A 133 -27.14 -6.36 2.10
C ALA A 133 -28.55 -6.14 1.55
N SER A 134 -29.17 -7.21 1.05
CA SER A 134 -30.55 -7.13 0.58
C SER A 134 -31.35 -6.49 1.72
N PRO A 135 -32.17 -5.48 1.45
CA PRO A 135 -32.99 -4.88 2.49
C PRO A 135 -33.73 -6.03 3.20
N ALA A 136 -33.62 -6.03 4.53
CA ALA A 136 -34.31 -7.04 5.34
C ALA A 136 -35.77 -7.12 4.87
N PRO A 137 -36.34 -8.33 4.69
CA PRO A 137 -37.70 -8.46 4.26
C PRO A 137 -38.55 -7.60 5.20
N THR A 138 -39.27 -6.66 4.60
CA THR A 138 -40.22 -5.82 5.34
C THR A 138 -41.24 -6.77 5.95
N THR A 139 -41.12 -7.05 7.22
CA THR A 139 -42.14 -7.80 7.94
C THR A 139 -43.39 -6.93 7.91
N THR A 140 -44.32 -7.27 7.02
CA THR A 140 -45.66 -6.68 7.05
C THR A 140 -46.23 -6.97 8.43
N PRO A 141 -46.62 -5.96 9.22
CA PRO A 141 -47.22 -6.21 10.52
C PRO A 141 -48.39 -7.13 10.33
N ALA A 142 -48.46 -8.18 11.16
CA ALA A 142 -49.61 -9.06 11.15
C ALA A 142 -50.88 -8.23 11.30
N PRO A 143 -51.96 -8.55 10.54
CA PRO A 143 -53.21 -7.83 10.68
C PRO A 143 -53.69 -7.89 12.13
N ARG A 144 -54.03 -6.73 12.65
CA ARG A 144 -54.55 -6.61 14.04
C ARG A 144 -55.86 -7.42 14.12
N PRO A 145 -56.04 -8.25 15.15
CA PRO A 145 -57.28 -8.98 15.31
C PRO A 145 -58.47 -8.01 15.32
N THR A 146 -59.52 -8.36 14.63
CA THR A 146 -60.77 -7.58 14.62
C THR A 146 -61.44 -7.71 15.98
N LEU A 147 -62.25 -6.70 16.38
CA LEU A 147 -62.92 -6.66 17.67
C LEU A 147 -63.74 -7.96 17.93
N ASP A 148 -64.36 -8.53 16.89
CA ASP A 148 -65.12 -9.78 16.96
C ASP A 148 -64.26 -11.01 17.34
N GLN A 149 -62.95 -10.99 17.06
CA GLN A 149 -62.05 -12.08 17.44
C GLN A 149 -61.52 -11.92 18.87
N GLN A 150 -61.60 -10.75 19.45
CA GLN A 150 -61.23 -10.51 20.84
C GLN A 150 -62.34 -10.97 21.81
N ASP A 151 -63.62 -10.74 21.46
CA ASP A 151 -64.77 -11.17 22.26
C ASP A 151 -64.89 -12.69 22.31
N GLU A 152 -64.58 -13.42 21.22
CA GLU A 152 -64.58 -14.90 21.24
C GLU A 152 -63.45 -15.51 22.10
N GLN A 153 -62.39 -14.78 22.36
CA GLN A 153 -61.24 -15.26 23.15
C GLN A 153 -61.48 -15.02 24.67
N GLU A 154 -62.24 -13.98 25.04
CA GLU A 154 -62.64 -13.73 26.43
C GLU A 154 -63.68 -14.70 26.93
N ASP A 155 -64.56 -15.17 26.07
CA ASP A 155 -65.67 -16.16 26.47
C ASP A 155 -65.11 -17.61 26.63
N ARG A 156 -63.85 -17.86 26.38
CA ARG A 156 -63.19 -19.18 26.53
C ARG A 156 -62.29 -19.32 27.76
N LEU A 157 -62.19 -18.27 28.58
CA LEU A 157 -61.40 -18.28 29.83
C LEU A 157 -62.36 -18.34 31.06
#